data_f2cb5d525394bf46ef98e9ef8a9f1e49
#
_entry.id   f2cb5d525394bf46ef98e9ef8a9f1e49
#
_cell.length_a   1.000
_cell.length_b   1.000
_cell.length_c   1.000
_cell.angle_alpha   90.00
_cell.angle_beta   90.00
_cell.angle_gamma   90.00
#
_symmetry.space_group_name_H-M   'P 1'
#
loop_
_entity.id
_entity.type
_entity.pdbx_description
1 polymer ?
#
loop_
_entity_poly.entity_id
_entity_poly.type
_entity_poly.pdbx_seq_one_letter_code
_entity_poly.pdbx_strand_id
1 'polypeptide(L)'
;MRHAAPLIAAALLAACSAPAPADNPQADISLSACGLAESETGVFITVPAGAFQKGAQALYPEEAPAMTLHIAGFQMLAHEVTNAEFARFVAATGHLTSAERSTAEGGPSAGSAVFVMPGERTAVTETWKLVPGAAWRTPEGPGSDISGREGHPVVHVSLADAEAYAAWAGGRLPTEEEWEYAAAIGLPDTANAQSGAYDASGAPRANTWQGIFPVIDQAADGFAGRAPAGCFPPSRIGLYDMIGNVWEWTSTPYHGGANTIKGGSYLCADNFCRRYRPAARQPQETDFSSSHIGFRIVRDIPAPA
;
A
#
# COMPACT_ATOMS: atom_id res chain seq x y z
N MET A 1 -18.35 53.85 -72.78
CA MET A 1 -18.40 52.43 -72.40
C MET A 1 -16.98 52.02 -71.98
N ARG A 2 -16.66 51.98 -70.71
CA ARG A 2 -15.35 51.60 -70.21
C ARG A 2 -15.60 50.43 -69.24
N HIS A 3 -15.05 49.27 -69.60
CA HIS A 3 -15.10 48.06 -68.77
C HIS A 3 -14.06 48.12 -67.68
N ALA A 4 -14.49 48.02 -66.44
CA ALA A 4 -13.60 47.87 -65.29
C ALA A 4 -13.51 46.34 -64.96
N ALA A 5 -12.32 45.79 -64.91
CA ALA A 5 -12.00 44.47 -64.49
C ALA A 5 -11.75 44.45 -62.93
N PRO A 6 -12.20 43.44 -62.22
CA PRO A 6 -11.91 43.33 -60.78
C PRO A 6 -10.53 42.73 -60.55
N LEU A 7 -9.79 43.34 -59.64
CA LEU A 7 -8.55 42.81 -59.05
C LEU A 7 -8.89 41.77 -57.99
N ILE A 8 -8.42 40.55 -58.20
CA ILE A 8 -8.48 39.49 -57.23
C ILE A 8 -7.22 39.59 -56.34
N ALA A 9 -7.41 39.95 -55.09
CA ALA A 9 -6.34 39.93 -54.09
C ALA A 9 -6.19 38.53 -53.54
N ALA A 10 -5.06 37.85 -53.79
CA ALA A 10 -4.69 36.60 -53.21
C ALA A 10 -4.14 36.83 -51.79
N ALA A 11 -4.85 36.39 -50.78
CA ALA A 11 -4.39 36.36 -49.38
C ALA A 11 -3.49 35.13 -49.17
N LEU A 12 -2.20 35.37 -48.92
CA LEU A 12 -1.25 34.38 -48.48
C LEU A 12 -1.53 34.06 -47.00
N LEU A 13 -2.07 32.88 -46.74
CA LEU A 13 -2.15 32.30 -45.40
C LEU A 13 -0.76 31.77 -45.00
N ALA A 14 -0.05 32.49 -44.13
CA ALA A 14 1.13 31.99 -43.47
C ALA A 14 0.70 30.96 -42.42
N ALA A 15 0.98 29.68 -42.67
CA ALA A 15 0.81 28.59 -41.68
C ALA A 15 1.92 28.75 -40.63
N CYS A 16 1.55 29.18 -39.42
CA CYS A 16 2.41 29.07 -38.27
C CYS A 16 2.48 27.56 -37.89
N SER A 17 3.59 26.92 -38.22
CA SER A 17 3.91 25.58 -37.69
C SER A 17 4.21 25.73 -36.20
N ALA A 18 3.39 25.16 -35.36
CA ALA A 18 3.69 24.99 -33.94
C ALA A 18 4.95 24.11 -33.80
N PRO A 19 5.88 24.43 -32.87
CA PRO A 19 7.00 23.53 -32.60
C PRO A 19 6.47 22.19 -32.08
N ALA A 20 7.06 21.11 -32.56
CA ALA A 20 6.80 19.75 -32.04
C ALA A 20 7.08 19.73 -30.53
N PRO A 21 6.28 19.00 -29.72
CA PRO A 21 6.58 18.85 -28.32
C PRO A 21 7.98 18.25 -28.21
N ALA A 22 8.81 18.86 -27.35
CA ALA A 22 10.13 18.35 -27.05
C ALA A 22 9.94 16.91 -26.48
N ASP A 23 10.68 15.96 -27.04
CA ASP A 23 10.83 14.62 -26.47
C ASP A 23 11.31 14.79 -25.01
N ASN A 24 10.38 14.60 -24.08
CA ASN A 24 10.71 14.42 -22.69
C ASN A 24 11.29 12.99 -22.59
N PRO A 25 12.54 12.79 -22.20
CA PRO A 25 13.02 11.45 -21.90
C PRO A 25 12.36 11.00 -20.61
N GLN A 26 11.12 10.51 -20.70
CA GLN A 26 10.59 9.61 -19.69
C GLN A 26 11.54 8.43 -19.68
N ALA A 27 12.30 8.35 -18.59
CA ALA A 27 13.01 7.13 -18.28
C ALA A 27 11.97 6.02 -18.33
N ASP A 28 12.04 5.15 -19.33
CA ASP A 28 11.39 3.86 -19.36
C ASP A 28 11.94 3.09 -18.16
N ILE A 29 11.33 3.29 -17.01
CA ILE A 29 11.45 2.35 -15.90
C ILE A 29 10.70 1.13 -16.41
N SER A 30 11.45 0.16 -16.87
CA SER A 30 10.91 -1.15 -17.25
C SER A 30 10.27 -1.75 -16.00
N LEU A 31 8.98 -1.57 -15.86
CA LEU A 31 8.14 -2.08 -14.76
C LEU A 31 8.20 -3.62 -14.63
N SER A 32 8.81 -4.29 -15.59
CA SER A 32 8.97 -5.75 -15.64
C SER A 32 10.10 -6.32 -14.76
N ALA A 33 10.82 -5.48 -13.99
CA ALA A 33 11.99 -5.91 -13.22
C ALA A 33 12.07 -5.35 -11.80
N CYS A 34 10.97 -4.73 -11.26
CA CYS A 34 10.97 -4.26 -9.88
C CYS A 34 10.47 -5.35 -8.93
N GLY A 35 10.83 -5.28 -7.67
CA GLY A 35 10.48 -6.22 -6.62
C GLY A 35 11.72 -6.80 -5.94
N LEU A 36 11.49 -7.58 -4.91
CA LEU A 36 12.55 -8.22 -4.14
C LEU A 36 13.30 -9.25 -4.98
N ALA A 37 14.62 -9.24 -4.89
CA ALA A 37 15.41 -10.39 -5.31
C ALA A 37 15.11 -11.61 -4.43
N GLU A 38 15.33 -12.83 -4.94
CA GLU A 38 15.10 -14.05 -4.16
C GLU A 38 15.87 -14.06 -2.83
N SER A 39 17.08 -13.49 -2.82
CA SER A 39 17.92 -13.36 -1.62
C SER A 39 17.39 -12.35 -0.59
N GLU A 40 16.45 -11.50 -0.95
CA GLU A 40 15.83 -10.48 -0.07
C GLU A 40 14.50 -10.97 0.50
N THR A 41 13.91 -12.03 -0.06
CA THR A 41 12.67 -12.64 0.42
C THR A 41 12.91 -13.32 1.77
N GLY A 42 12.03 -13.04 2.76
CA GLY A 42 12.12 -13.62 4.09
C GLY A 42 13.25 -13.07 4.96
N VAL A 43 13.89 -11.98 4.56
CA VAL A 43 14.96 -11.32 5.32
C VAL A 43 14.36 -10.54 6.49
N PHE A 44 14.96 -10.69 7.67
CA PHE A 44 14.62 -9.91 8.85
C PHE A 44 15.67 -8.86 9.15
N ILE A 45 15.23 -7.64 9.35
CA ILE A 45 16.06 -6.48 9.73
C ILE A 45 16.02 -6.31 11.25
N THR A 46 17.18 -6.15 11.86
CA THR A 46 17.26 -5.80 13.29
C THR A 46 16.90 -4.34 13.47
N VAL A 47 15.80 -4.09 14.18
CA VAL A 47 15.38 -2.78 14.65
C VAL A 47 16.00 -2.58 16.04
N PRO A 48 16.92 -1.61 16.24
CA PRO A 48 17.60 -1.43 17.53
C PRO A 48 16.62 -0.96 18.60
N ALA A 49 16.92 -1.23 19.86
CA ALA A 49 16.20 -0.61 20.97
C ALA A 49 16.41 0.91 20.96
N GLY A 50 15.38 1.66 21.33
CA GLY A 50 15.49 3.12 21.38
C GLY A 50 14.22 3.81 21.84
N ALA A 51 14.32 5.13 21.99
CA ALA A 51 13.20 5.99 22.31
C ALA A 51 12.73 6.75 21.07
N PHE A 52 11.43 6.97 20.96
CA PHE A 52 10.86 7.82 19.93
C PHE A 52 9.60 8.55 20.41
N GLN A 53 9.17 9.52 19.64
CA GLN A 53 7.92 10.24 19.88
C GLN A 53 6.80 9.56 19.10
N LYS A 54 6.02 8.69 19.74
CA LYS A 54 4.78 8.16 19.17
C LYS A 54 3.81 9.30 18.94
N GLY A 55 3.10 9.29 17.80
CA GLY A 55 2.15 10.34 17.45
C GLY A 55 2.82 11.70 17.17
N ALA A 56 4.10 11.71 16.83
CA ALA A 56 4.81 12.94 16.49
C ALA A 56 4.12 13.62 15.30
N GLN A 57 3.83 14.92 15.48
CA GLN A 57 3.18 15.74 14.45
C GLN A 57 1.82 15.18 13.97
N ALA A 58 0.98 14.84 14.95
CA ALA A 58 -0.37 14.34 14.69
C ALA A 58 -1.14 15.22 13.70
N LEU A 59 -1.63 14.61 12.63
CA LEU A 59 -2.50 15.25 11.65
C LEU A 59 -3.97 14.93 11.94
N TYR A 60 -4.23 13.75 12.46
CA TYR A 60 -5.55 13.29 12.85
C TYR A 60 -5.67 13.15 14.37
N PRO A 61 -6.87 13.40 14.95
CA PRO A 61 -7.08 13.34 16.39
C PRO A 61 -6.66 12.02 17.03
N GLU A 62 -6.84 10.91 16.33
CA GLU A 62 -6.50 9.56 16.80
C GLU A 62 -5.00 9.29 16.93
N GLU A 63 -4.16 10.14 16.34
CA GLU A 63 -2.70 10.05 16.43
C GLU A 63 -2.18 10.69 17.74
N ALA A 64 -2.96 11.59 18.33
CA ALA A 64 -2.60 12.35 19.53
C ALA A 64 -3.00 11.59 20.82
N PRO A 65 -2.41 11.93 21.97
CA PRO A 65 -1.31 12.89 22.15
C PRO A 65 0.07 12.29 21.80
N ALA A 66 1.02 13.13 21.40
CA ALA A 66 2.40 12.70 21.25
C ALA A 66 2.98 12.29 22.62
N MET A 67 3.68 11.15 22.65
CA MET A 67 4.32 10.64 23.86
C MET A 67 5.66 9.98 23.56
N THR A 68 6.60 10.14 24.49
CA THR A 68 7.90 9.42 24.40
C THR A 68 7.71 7.99 24.84
N LEU A 69 8.05 7.05 23.98
CA LEU A 69 8.08 5.62 24.29
C LEU A 69 9.49 5.05 24.10
N HIS A 70 9.78 4.00 24.87
CA HIS A 70 11.00 3.21 24.74
C HIS A 70 10.63 1.84 24.19
N ILE A 71 11.17 1.49 23.03
CA ILE A 71 10.93 0.23 22.35
C ILE A 71 12.16 -0.67 22.55
N ALA A 72 11.95 -1.90 22.97
CA ALA A 72 12.99 -2.93 22.99
C ALA A 72 13.43 -3.27 21.55
N GLY A 73 14.65 -3.75 21.38
CA GLY A 73 15.10 -4.21 20.07
C GLY A 73 14.33 -5.47 19.63
N PHE A 74 14.03 -5.56 18.35
CA PHE A 74 13.34 -6.69 17.73
C PHE A 74 13.83 -6.90 16.29
N GLN A 75 13.38 -7.95 15.64
CA GLN A 75 13.61 -8.15 14.21
C GLN A 75 12.28 -8.00 13.48
N MET A 76 12.29 -7.29 12.35
CA MET A 76 11.11 -7.07 11.50
C MET A 76 11.37 -7.63 10.11
N LEU A 77 10.41 -8.34 9.53
CA LEU A 77 10.46 -8.76 8.12
C LEU A 77 10.64 -7.52 7.25
N ALA A 78 11.63 -7.55 6.37
CA ALA A 78 12.04 -6.40 5.58
C ALA A 78 10.91 -5.82 4.71
N HIS A 79 9.94 -6.61 4.36
CA HIS A 79 8.84 -6.32 3.44
C HIS A 79 7.50 -6.86 3.97
N GLU A 80 6.41 -6.51 3.33
CA GLU A 80 5.09 -7.11 3.52
C GLU A 80 5.14 -8.60 3.13
N VAL A 81 4.41 -9.46 3.84
CA VAL A 81 4.31 -10.88 3.46
C VAL A 81 3.74 -11.00 2.05
N THR A 82 4.46 -11.67 1.17
CA THR A 82 4.10 -11.83 -0.24
C THR A 82 3.12 -12.99 -0.48
N ASN A 83 2.46 -13.00 -1.63
CA ASN A 83 1.60 -14.11 -2.08
C ASN A 83 2.37 -15.44 -2.12
N ALA A 84 3.62 -15.44 -2.57
CA ALA A 84 4.45 -16.65 -2.58
C ALA A 84 4.75 -17.18 -1.18
N GLU A 85 5.02 -16.29 -0.22
CA GLU A 85 5.26 -16.68 1.18
C GLU A 85 3.99 -17.22 1.83
N PHE A 86 2.87 -16.55 1.63
CA PHE A 86 1.57 -16.98 2.13
C PHE A 86 1.13 -18.32 1.49
N ALA A 87 1.40 -18.53 0.21
CA ALA A 87 1.14 -19.79 -0.46
C ALA A 87 1.91 -20.97 0.18
N ARG A 88 3.18 -20.76 0.60
CA ARG A 88 3.96 -21.77 1.34
C ARG A 88 3.32 -22.12 2.68
N PHE A 89 2.85 -21.11 3.41
CA PHE A 89 2.12 -21.30 4.66
C PHE A 89 0.85 -22.15 4.45
N VAL A 90 0.03 -21.79 3.48
CA VAL A 90 -1.21 -22.52 3.18
C VAL A 90 -0.91 -23.95 2.72
N ALA A 91 0.11 -24.16 1.90
CA ALA A 91 0.52 -25.48 1.46
C ALA A 91 0.99 -26.37 2.64
N ALA A 92 1.66 -25.78 3.63
CA ALA A 92 2.19 -26.50 4.79
C ALA A 92 1.11 -26.82 5.84
N THR A 93 0.06 -26.00 5.96
CA THR A 93 -0.89 -26.08 7.07
C THR A 93 -2.32 -26.43 6.64
N GLY A 94 -2.66 -26.26 5.38
CA GLY A 94 -4.04 -26.36 4.89
C GLY A 94 -4.94 -25.20 5.37
N HIS A 95 -4.35 -24.07 5.79
CA HIS A 95 -5.10 -22.92 6.31
C HIS A 95 -6.10 -22.41 5.27
N LEU A 96 -7.34 -22.19 5.71
CA LEU A 96 -8.38 -21.49 4.97
C LEU A 96 -8.56 -20.12 5.60
N THR A 97 -8.46 -19.06 4.78
CA THR A 97 -8.66 -17.68 5.26
C THR A 97 -10.10 -17.42 5.66
N SER A 98 -10.32 -16.36 6.45
CA SER A 98 -11.67 -15.92 6.83
C SER A 98 -12.54 -15.63 5.60
N ALA A 99 -11.96 -15.03 4.56
CA ALA A 99 -12.64 -14.77 3.29
C ALA A 99 -13.05 -16.05 2.55
N GLU A 100 -12.19 -17.06 2.53
CA GLU A 100 -12.51 -18.37 1.93
C GLU A 100 -13.60 -19.10 2.71
N ARG A 101 -13.53 -19.09 4.06
CA ARG A 101 -14.55 -19.68 4.93
C ARG A 101 -15.90 -18.98 4.76
N SER A 102 -15.96 -17.67 4.82
CA SER A 102 -17.20 -16.91 4.66
C SER A 102 -17.84 -17.13 3.30
N THR A 103 -17.04 -17.27 2.24
CA THR A 103 -17.52 -17.61 0.90
C THR A 103 -18.13 -19.01 0.87
N ALA A 104 -17.52 -20.00 1.51
CA ALA A 104 -18.02 -21.38 1.57
C ALA A 104 -19.31 -21.50 2.39
N GLU A 105 -19.45 -20.72 3.45
CA GLU A 105 -20.65 -20.66 4.29
C GLU A 105 -21.80 -19.92 3.59
N GLY A 106 -21.46 -18.98 2.71
CA GLY A 106 -22.43 -18.16 1.99
C GLY A 106 -23.09 -17.10 2.87
N GLY A 107 -24.09 -16.42 2.30
CA GLY A 107 -24.83 -15.39 3.00
C GLY A 107 -24.41 -13.96 2.64
N PRO A 108 -25.00 -12.96 3.32
CA PRO A 108 -24.78 -11.55 2.95
C PRO A 108 -23.36 -11.03 3.25
N SER A 109 -22.62 -11.73 4.10
CA SER A 109 -21.23 -11.38 4.45
C SER A 109 -20.19 -12.25 3.74
N ALA A 110 -20.60 -13.03 2.72
CA ALA A 110 -19.69 -13.92 2.00
C ALA A 110 -18.68 -13.14 1.18
N GLY A 111 -17.39 -13.54 1.27
CA GLY A 111 -16.31 -12.97 0.48
C GLY A 111 -15.48 -11.94 1.22
N SER A 112 -14.91 -11.02 0.46
CA SER A 112 -14.03 -9.96 0.97
C SER A 112 -14.26 -8.65 0.23
N ALA A 113 -13.87 -7.53 0.83
CA ALA A 113 -14.08 -6.21 0.25
C ALA A 113 -13.06 -5.92 -0.87
N VAL A 114 -13.55 -5.57 -2.04
CA VAL A 114 -12.75 -5.21 -3.21
C VAL A 114 -12.99 -3.75 -3.54
N PHE A 115 -11.91 -2.99 -3.71
CA PHE A 115 -11.98 -1.65 -4.26
C PHE A 115 -12.16 -1.72 -5.78
N VAL A 116 -13.15 -1.00 -6.28
CA VAL A 116 -13.45 -0.91 -7.71
C VAL A 116 -13.43 0.55 -8.12
N MET A 117 -12.62 0.88 -9.12
CA MET A 117 -12.60 2.24 -9.67
C MET A 117 -14.00 2.66 -10.10
N PRO A 118 -14.45 3.87 -9.75
CA PRO A 118 -15.70 4.38 -10.27
C PRO A 118 -15.63 4.50 -11.80
N GLY A 119 -16.61 3.98 -12.48
CA GLY A 119 -16.77 4.10 -13.93
C GLY A 119 -17.96 5.02 -14.25
N GLU A 120 -18.27 5.18 -15.54
CA GLU A 120 -19.40 6.01 -15.98
C GLU A 120 -20.76 5.62 -15.35
N ARG A 121 -20.88 4.40 -14.82
CA ARG A 121 -22.11 3.85 -14.21
C ARG A 121 -21.99 3.53 -12.73
N THR A 122 -20.81 3.77 -12.11
CA THR A 122 -20.57 3.46 -10.69
C THR A 122 -20.46 4.78 -9.94
N ALA A 123 -21.35 4.99 -8.97
CA ALA A 123 -21.27 6.17 -8.11
C ALA A 123 -19.97 6.16 -7.29
N VAL A 124 -19.44 7.32 -7.00
CA VAL A 124 -18.24 7.51 -6.15
C VAL A 124 -18.40 6.87 -4.77
N THR A 125 -19.64 6.71 -4.31
CA THR A 125 -20.01 6.05 -3.04
C THR A 125 -20.03 4.52 -3.13
N GLU A 126 -19.87 3.93 -4.30
CA GLU A 126 -19.97 2.48 -4.53
C GLU A 126 -18.62 1.86 -4.93
N THR A 127 -17.53 2.48 -4.50
CA THR A 127 -16.17 2.02 -4.82
C THR A 127 -15.74 0.77 -4.04
N TRP A 128 -16.40 0.48 -2.92
CA TRP A 128 -16.16 -0.73 -2.15
C TRP A 128 -17.30 -1.73 -2.34
N LYS A 129 -16.96 -2.94 -2.71
CA LYS A 129 -17.91 -4.03 -2.91
C LYS A 129 -17.47 -5.25 -2.13
N LEU A 130 -18.39 -5.83 -1.37
CA LEU A 130 -18.19 -7.17 -0.84
C LEU A 130 -18.41 -8.16 -1.99
N VAL A 131 -17.36 -8.91 -2.33
CA VAL A 131 -17.36 -9.81 -3.49
C VAL A 131 -17.24 -11.26 -3.00
N PRO A 132 -18.30 -12.08 -3.16
CA PRO A 132 -18.21 -13.51 -2.89
C PRO A 132 -17.13 -14.15 -3.75
N GLY A 133 -16.25 -14.95 -3.11
CA GLY A 133 -15.13 -15.57 -3.80
C GLY A 133 -13.89 -14.68 -3.96
N ALA A 134 -13.93 -13.41 -3.52
CA ALA A 134 -12.71 -12.63 -3.36
C ALA A 134 -11.94 -13.16 -2.14
N ALA A 135 -10.69 -13.51 -2.37
CA ALA A 135 -9.77 -14.08 -1.38
C ALA A 135 -8.33 -13.83 -1.85
N TRP A 136 -7.35 -14.25 -1.07
CA TRP A 136 -5.95 -14.00 -1.39
C TRP A 136 -5.50 -14.59 -2.76
N ARG A 137 -6.09 -15.74 -3.19
CA ARG A 137 -5.83 -16.35 -4.51
C ARG A 137 -6.60 -15.72 -5.65
N THR A 138 -7.70 -15.06 -5.35
CA THR A 138 -8.66 -14.48 -6.31
C THR A 138 -8.99 -13.05 -5.89
N PRO A 139 -7.98 -12.12 -5.93
CA PRO A 139 -8.09 -10.82 -5.25
C PRO A 139 -9.12 -9.86 -5.85
N GLU A 140 -9.53 -10.06 -7.08
CA GLU A 140 -10.62 -9.29 -7.70
C GLU A 140 -11.95 -10.11 -7.76
N GLY A 141 -11.99 -11.27 -7.10
CA GLY A 141 -13.11 -12.20 -7.09
C GLY A 141 -12.99 -13.33 -8.12
N PRO A 142 -14.04 -14.14 -8.32
CA PRO A 142 -14.02 -15.29 -9.22
C PRO A 142 -13.55 -14.94 -10.63
N GLY A 143 -12.60 -15.72 -11.15
CA GLY A 143 -12.00 -15.49 -12.47
C GLY A 143 -10.71 -14.66 -12.44
N SER A 144 -10.37 -14.07 -11.31
CA SER A 144 -9.02 -13.51 -11.07
C SER A 144 -8.09 -14.55 -10.48
N ASP A 145 -6.78 -14.32 -10.56
CA ASP A 145 -5.75 -15.14 -9.92
C ASP A 145 -4.52 -14.29 -9.56
N ILE A 146 -3.53 -14.91 -8.94
CA ILE A 146 -2.27 -14.30 -8.54
C ILE A 146 -1.09 -14.68 -9.44
N SER A 147 -1.32 -15.28 -10.60
CA SER A 147 -0.28 -15.64 -11.56
C SER A 147 0.48 -14.39 -12.00
N GLY A 148 1.81 -14.42 -11.88
CA GLY A 148 2.67 -13.26 -12.11
C GLY A 148 2.62 -12.19 -11.02
N ARG A 149 1.92 -12.45 -9.91
CA ARG A 149 1.81 -11.58 -8.73
C ARG A 149 2.32 -12.25 -7.46
N GLU A 150 3.22 -13.21 -7.61
CA GLU A 150 3.81 -13.97 -6.50
C GLU A 150 4.57 -13.06 -5.52
N GLY A 151 5.23 -12.01 -6.04
CA GLY A 151 5.96 -11.01 -5.25
C GLY A 151 5.09 -9.87 -4.70
N HIS A 152 3.80 -9.79 -5.03
CA HIS A 152 2.92 -8.77 -4.45
C HIS A 152 2.55 -9.12 -3.01
N PRO A 153 2.24 -8.13 -2.16
CA PRO A 153 1.75 -8.39 -0.81
C PRO A 153 0.47 -9.20 -0.84
N VAL A 154 0.37 -10.17 0.06
CA VAL A 154 -0.87 -10.89 0.28
C VAL A 154 -1.92 -9.95 0.86
N VAL A 155 -3.13 -10.05 0.33
CA VAL A 155 -4.30 -9.27 0.78
C VAL A 155 -5.49 -10.20 0.99
N HIS A 156 -6.63 -9.65 1.39
CA HIS A 156 -7.82 -10.44 1.75
C HIS A 156 -7.58 -11.39 2.92
N VAL A 157 -6.76 -10.94 3.86
CA VAL A 157 -6.43 -11.63 5.10
C VAL A 157 -7.01 -10.87 6.30
N SER A 158 -7.66 -11.58 7.19
CA SER A 158 -8.13 -11.06 8.48
C SER A 158 -6.98 -11.00 9.49
N LEU A 159 -7.22 -10.39 10.65
CA LEU A 159 -6.27 -10.42 11.77
C LEU A 159 -5.87 -11.86 12.13
N ALA A 160 -6.85 -12.77 12.26
CA ALA A 160 -6.61 -14.16 12.61
C ALA A 160 -5.78 -14.91 11.56
N ASP A 161 -5.96 -14.60 10.27
CA ASP A 161 -5.16 -15.18 9.19
C ASP A 161 -3.70 -14.72 9.27
N ALA A 162 -3.49 -13.43 9.56
CA ALA A 162 -2.16 -12.84 9.73
C ALA A 162 -1.44 -13.39 10.97
N GLU A 163 -2.14 -13.55 12.09
CA GLU A 163 -1.61 -14.15 13.32
C GLU A 163 -1.25 -15.63 13.10
N ALA A 164 -2.08 -16.38 12.40
CA ALA A 164 -1.81 -17.79 12.08
C ALA A 164 -0.54 -17.94 11.22
N TYR A 165 -0.36 -17.08 10.21
CA TYR A 165 0.88 -17.04 9.44
C TYR A 165 2.07 -16.68 10.33
N ALA A 166 1.96 -15.64 11.15
CA ALA A 166 3.04 -15.16 11.99
C ALA A 166 3.53 -16.27 12.96
N ALA A 167 2.60 -16.97 13.60
CA ALA A 167 2.91 -18.10 14.48
C ALA A 167 3.61 -19.25 13.73
N TRP A 168 3.12 -19.61 12.53
CA TRP A 168 3.75 -20.64 11.70
C TRP A 168 5.18 -20.25 11.28
N ALA A 169 5.39 -18.97 10.96
CA ALA A 169 6.70 -18.45 10.56
C ALA A 169 7.67 -18.23 11.74
N GLY A 170 7.25 -18.55 12.97
CA GLY A 170 8.06 -18.38 14.18
C GLY A 170 8.23 -16.93 14.61
N GLY A 171 7.19 -16.12 14.42
CA GLY A 171 7.12 -14.72 14.80
C GLY A 171 5.74 -14.33 15.34
N ARG A 172 5.48 -13.04 15.36
CA ARG A 172 4.20 -12.43 15.73
C ARG A 172 3.95 -11.18 14.89
N LEU A 173 2.73 -10.64 14.94
CA LEU A 173 2.48 -9.30 14.41
C LEU A 173 3.22 -8.25 15.26
N PRO A 174 3.69 -7.14 14.67
CA PRO A 174 4.20 -6.00 15.43
C PRO A 174 3.10 -5.38 16.27
N THR A 175 3.45 -4.80 17.41
CA THR A 175 2.57 -3.83 18.03
C THR A 175 2.53 -2.53 17.18
N GLU A 176 1.52 -1.71 17.37
CA GLU A 176 1.45 -0.40 16.73
C GLU A 176 2.70 0.44 17.00
N GLU A 177 3.20 0.40 18.23
CA GLU A 177 4.36 1.14 18.66
C GLU A 177 5.66 0.65 18.03
N GLU A 178 5.83 -0.67 17.89
CA GLU A 178 6.97 -1.28 17.18
C GLU A 178 6.95 -0.91 15.70
N TRP A 179 5.77 -0.98 15.08
CA TRP A 179 5.60 -0.62 13.68
C TRP A 179 5.91 0.86 13.44
N GLU A 180 5.33 1.75 14.25
CA GLU A 180 5.54 3.21 14.14
C GLU A 180 7.00 3.58 14.41
N TYR A 181 7.63 2.97 15.42
CA TYR A 181 9.04 3.18 15.71
C TYR A 181 9.93 2.79 14.53
N ALA A 182 9.75 1.60 13.97
CA ALA A 182 10.52 1.12 12.83
C ALA A 182 10.38 2.04 11.61
N ALA A 183 9.15 2.50 11.33
CA ALA A 183 8.89 3.47 10.27
C ALA A 183 9.56 4.82 10.58
N ALA A 184 9.41 5.35 11.80
CA ALA A 184 9.93 6.65 12.19
C ALA A 184 11.45 6.74 12.10
N ILE A 185 12.20 5.71 12.56
CA ILE A 185 13.66 5.73 12.46
C ILE A 185 14.16 5.43 11.03
N GLY A 186 13.33 4.83 10.21
CA GLY A 186 13.67 4.44 8.83
C GLY A 186 13.46 5.55 7.81
N LEU A 187 12.53 6.46 8.04
CA LEU A 187 12.17 7.51 7.09
C LEU A 187 13.05 8.77 7.25
N PRO A 188 13.26 9.53 6.16
CA PRO A 188 14.18 10.66 6.16
C PRO A 188 13.70 11.84 7.02
N ASP A 189 12.40 12.11 7.03
CA ASP A 189 11.80 13.24 7.79
C ASP A 189 10.35 12.92 8.16
N THR A 190 10.14 12.44 9.37
CA THR A 190 8.80 12.09 9.87
C THR A 190 7.96 13.31 10.27
N ALA A 191 8.55 14.50 10.32
CA ALA A 191 7.83 15.74 10.56
C ALA A 191 7.04 16.22 9.33
N ASN A 192 7.44 15.80 8.14
CA ASN A 192 6.74 16.14 6.92
C ASN A 192 5.49 15.27 6.73
N ALA A 193 4.35 15.86 6.45
CA ALA A 193 3.09 15.15 6.20
C ALA A 193 3.15 14.19 5.00
N GLN A 194 4.14 14.33 4.12
CA GLN A 194 4.38 13.49 2.96
C GLN A 194 5.68 12.68 3.10
N SER A 195 6.23 12.58 4.31
CA SER A 195 7.50 11.91 4.54
C SER A 195 7.48 10.47 4.05
N GLY A 196 8.45 10.14 3.21
CA GLY A 196 8.60 8.84 2.59
C GLY A 196 7.74 8.58 1.36
N ALA A 197 6.67 9.32 1.11
CA ALA A 197 5.82 9.14 -0.06
C ALA A 197 6.42 9.81 -1.31
N TYR A 198 7.14 10.91 -1.13
CA TYR A 198 7.78 11.66 -2.23
C TYR A 198 9.21 12.06 -1.86
N ASP A 199 10.05 12.21 -2.85
CA ASP A 199 11.39 12.78 -2.66
C ASP A 199 11.36 14.33 -2.74
N ALA A 200 12.54 14.95 -2.60
CA ALA A 200 12.67 16.41 -2.64
C ALA A 200 12.29 17.03 -3.99
N SER A 201 12.27 16.28 -5.07
CA SER A 201 11.81 16.73 -6.40
C SER A 201 10.29 16.58 -6.58
N GLY A 202 9.60 15.90 -5.66
CA GLY A 202 8.20 15.55 -5.75
C GLY A 202 7.94 14.25 -6.52
N ALA A 203 8.98 13.48 -6.83
CA ALA A 203 8.79 12.16 -7.44
C ALA A 203 8.32 11.13 -6.41
N PRO A 204 7.38 10.24 -6.75
CA PRO A 204 6.89 9.20 -5.87
C PRO A 204 8.01 8.26 -5.39
N ARG A 205 7.99 7.92 -4.10
CA ARG A 205 8.91 7.00 -3.43
C ARG A 205 8.19 5.84 -2.75
N ALA A 206 6.88 5.80 -2.88
CA ALA A 206 6.01 4.78 -2.31
C ALA A 206 4.78 4.61 -3.20
N ASN A 207 4.16 3.44 -3.15
CA ASN A 207 2.91 3.17 -3.85
C ASN A 207 1.74 3.81 -3.11
N THR A 208 1.30 4.96 -3.60
CA THR A 208 0.16 5.73 -3.08
C THR A 208 -0.68 6.25 -4.23
N TRP A 209 -1.85 6.77 -3.95
CA TRP A 209 -2.71 7.34 -4.99
C TRP A 209 -2.24 8.73 -5.42
N GLN A 210 -1.96 8.93 -6.71
CA GLN A 210 -1.59 10.22 -7.27
C GLN A 210 -2.72 10.80 -8.12
N GLY A 211 -3.44 11.75 -7.56
CA GLY A 211 -4.54 12.41 -8.25
C GLY A 211 -5.73 12.69 -7.36
N ILE A 212 -6.94 12.61 -7.90
CA ILE A 212 -8.19 12.91 -7.18
C ILE A 212 -8.87 11.60 -6.80
N PHE A 213 -8.71 11.19 -5.55
CA PHE A 213 -9.36 9.98 -5.04
C PHE A 213 -10.89 10.17 -4.96
N PRO A 214 -11.69 9.17 -5.36
CA PRO A 214 -11.34 7.92 -6.02
C PRO A 214 -11.52 7.97 -7.56
N VAL A 215 -11.51 9.14 -8.16
CA VAL A 215 -11.96 9.38 -9.55
C VAL A 215 -10.83 9.26 -10.56
N ILE A 216 -9.65 9.80 -10.23
CA ILE A 216 -8.50 9.84 -11.13
C ILE A 216 -7.26 9.40 -10.35
N ASP A 217 -6.67 8.29 -10.76
CA ASP A 217 -5.33 7.91 -10.39
C ASP A 217 -4.42 8.10 -11.62
N GLN A 218 -3.37 8.89 -11.45
CA GLN A 218 -2.39 9.17 -12.50
C GLN A 218 -1.34 8.07 -12.59
N ALA A 219 -1.28 7.18 -11.60
CA ALA A 219 -0.28 6.12 -11.48
C ALA A 219 1.16 6.65 -11.73
N ALA A 220 1.48 7.84 -11.22
CA ALA A 220 2.77 8.48 -11.44
C ALA A 220 3.92 7.73 -10.74
N ASP A 221 3.60 6.86 -9.78
CA ASP A 221 4.52 5.91 -9.14
C ASP A 221 4.74 4.63 -9.97
N GLY A 222 4.02 4.46 -11.08
CA GLY A 222 4.08 3.32 -11.98
C GLY A 222 2.98 2.27 -11.74
N PHE A 223 2.11 2.43 -10.73
CA PHE A 223 1.13 1.42 -10.34
C PHE A 223 -0.26 2.02 -10.14
N ALA A 224 -1.27 1.47 -10.82
CA ALA A 224 -2.68 1.78 -10.59
C ALA A 224 -3.32 0.88 -9.51
N GLY A 225 -2.53 0.11 -8.79
CA GLY A 225 -2.96 -0.86 -7.78
C GLY A 225 -1.81 -1.25 -6.88
N ARG A 226 -1.86 -2.45 -6.30
CA ARG A 226 -0.73 -2.97 -5.50
C ARG A 226 0.51 -3.15 -6.37
N ALA A 227 1.65 -2.74 -5.85
CA ALA A 227 2.96 -3.03 -6.43
C ALA A 227 3.53 -4.34 -5.86
N PRO A 228 4.45 -5.04 -6.56
CA PRO A 228 5.29 -6.04 -5.92
C PRO A 228 6.03 -5.45 -4.72
N ALA A 229 6.18 -6.19 -3.63
CA ALA A 229 6.95 -5.75 -2.47
C ALA A 229 8.40 -5.44 -2.90
N GLY A 230 8.97 -4.35 -2.37
CA GLY A 230 10.32 -3.93 -2.69
C GLY A 230 10.52 -3.22 -4.04
N CYS A 231 9.44 -2.79 -4.71
CA CYS A 231 9.55 -1.97 -5.91
C CYS A 231 10.04 -0.54 -5.64
N PHE A 232 9.91 -0.07 -4.41
CA PHE A 232 10.41 1.23 -3.99
C PHE A 232 11.67 1.08 -3.14
N PRO A 233 12.55 2.10 -3.11
CA PRO A 233 13.77 2.02 -2.34
C PRO A 233 13.49 1.78 -0.84
N PRO A 234 14.29 0.92 -0.18
CA PRO A 234 14.12 0.67 1.25
C PRO A 234 14.36 1.93 2.08
N SER A 235 13.82 1.93 3.27
CA SER A 235 14.13 2.91 4.31
C SER A 235 15.61 2.85 4.71
N ARG A 236 16.08 3.83 5.49
CA ARG A 236 17.48 3.89 5.95
C ARG A 236 17.94 2.67 6.75
N ILE A 237 17.01 1.94 7.32
CA ILE A 237 17.28 0.71 8.08
C ILE A 237 17.03 -0.57 7.29
N GLY A 238 16.67 -0.46 6.01
CA GLY A 238 16.50 -1.62 5.13
C GLY A 238 15.08 -2.19 5.08
N LEU A 239 14.06 -1.48 5.59
CA LEU A 239 12.66 -1.88 5.47
C LEU A 239 12.04 -1.29 4.21
N TYR A 240 11.34 -2.11 3.45
CA TYR A 240 10.58 -1.75 2.25
C TYR A 240 9.13 -1.45 2.59
N ASP A 241 8.50 -0.61 1.79
CA ASP A 241 7.04 -0.40 1.76
C ASP A 241 6.39 -0.07 3.12
N MET A 242 7.15 0.65 4.00
CA MET A 242 6.60 1.19 5.25
C MET A 242 5.62 2.35 5.01
N ILE A 243 5.45 2.76 3.76
CA ILE A 243 4.54 3.80 3.28
C ILE A 243 3.76 3.24 2.11
N GLY A 244 2.43 3.31 2.17
CA GLY A 244 1.57 2.94 1.05
C GLY A 244 1.49 1.44 0.81
N ASN A 245 1.36 1.04 -0.43
CA ASN A 245 1.14 -0.31 -0.95
C ASN A 245 -0.08 -1.00 -0.31
N VAL A 246 0.07 -1.65 0.86
CA VAL A 246 -1.09 -2.17 1.60
C VAL A 246 -1.04 -1.76 3.07
N TRP A 247 -2.22 -1.57 3.69
CA TRP A 247 -2.34 -1.47 5.13
C TRP A 247 -1.80 -2.74 5.79
N GLU A 248 -1.22 -2.58 6.97
CA GLU A 248 -0.63 -3.70 7.70
C GLU A 248 -1.29 -3.90 9.06
N TRP A 249 -1.74 -5.13 9.32
CA TRP A 249 -2.24 -5.53 10.62
C TRP A 249 -1.17 -5.39 11.70
N THR A 250 -1.58 -4.88 12.85
CA THR A 250 -0.79 -4.91 14.09
C THR A 250 -1.51 -5.75 15.16
N SER A 251 -0.78 -6.16 16.19
CA SER A 251 -1.38 -6.88 17.33
C SER A 251 -2.05 -5.95 18.35
N THR A 252 -2.00 -4.63 18.15
CA THR A 252 -2.52 -3.67 19.12
C THR A 252 -4.04 -3.51 18.97
N PRO A 253 -4.82 -3.82 20.02
CA PRO A 253 -6.25 -3.59 20.00
C PRO A 253 -6.59 -2.11 19.84
N TYR A 254 -7.65 -1.84 19.10
CA TYR A 254 -8.30 -0.52 19.05
C TYR A 254 -9.61 -0.59 19.82
N HIS A 255 -10.19 0.56 20.18
CA HIS A 255 -11.49 0.56 20.86
C HIS A 255 -12.59 -0.06 19.98
N GLY A 256 -13.67 -0.54 20.59
CA GLY A 256 -14.81 -1.10 19.87
C GLY A 256 -14.63 -2.51 19.30
N GLY A 257 -13.60 -3.26 19.73
CA GLY A 257 -13.34 -4.61 19.25
C GLY A 257 -12.56 -4.69 17.93
N ALA A 258 -12.07 -3.56 17.43
CA ALA A 258 -11.19 -3.49 16.28
C ALA A 258 -9.71 -3.65 16.67
N ASN A 259 -8.84 -3.84 15.69
CA ASN A 259 -7.39 -3.73 15.84
C ASN A 259 -6.83 -2.58 15.00
N THR A 260 -5.65 -2.12 15.35
CA THR A 260 -4.96 -1.05 14.63
C THR A 260 -4.30 -1.60 13.36
N ILE A 261 -4.50 -0.88 12.25
CA ILE A 261 -3.72 -1.04 11.03
C ILE A 261 -2.86 0.20 10.77
N LYS A 262 -1.70 0.02 10.13
CA LYS A 262 -0.66 1.02 9.91
C LYS A 262 -0.21 1.08 8.45
N GLY A 263 0.47 2.14 8.06
CA GLY A 263 1.20 2.28 6.79
C GLY A 263 0.43 2.93 5.65
N GLY A 264 -0.89 2.93 5.67
CA GLY A 264 -1.70 3.34 4.52
C GLY A 264 -1.66 2.31 3.40
N SER A 265 -2.15 2.67 2.23
CA SER A 265 -2.15 1.78 1.07
C SER A 265 -2.06 2.58 -0.25
N TYR A 266 -2.00 1.88 -1.36
CA TYR A 266 -2.10 2.46 -2.71
C TYR A 266 -3.36 3.33 -2.93
N LEU A 267 -4.37 3.22 -2.06
CA LEU A 267 -5.59 4.04 -2.08
C LEU A 267 -5.47 5.33 -1.27
N CYS A 268 -4.36 5.55 -0.58
CA CYS A 268 -4.17 6.76 0.22
C CYS A 268 -3.67 7.91 -0.65
N ALA A 269 -4.45 8.99 -0.70
CA ALA A 269 -4.20 10.17 -1.51
C ALA A 269 -4.02 11.42 -0.63
N ASP A 270 -3.24 12.39 -1.10
CA ASP A 270 -3.03 13.67 -0.41
C ASP A 270 -4.33 14.42 -0.12
N ASN A 271 -5.30 14.32 -1.02
CA ASN A 271 -6.57 15.04 -0.92
C ASN A 271 -7.65 14.28 -0.14
N PHE A 272 -7.41 13.02 0.25
CA PHE A 272 -8.43 12.18 0.90
C PHE A 272 -7.93 11.50 2.18
N CYS A 273 -6.80 10.79 2.12
CA CYS A 273 -6.30 9.96 3.21
C CYS A 273 -4.77 10.05 3.28
N ARG A 274 -4.22 10.89 4.16
CA ARG A 274 -2.78 10.96 4.41
C ARG A 274 -2.33 10.01 5.51
N ARG A 275 -2.97 8.83 5.61
CA ARG A 275 -2.69 7.87 6.68
C ARG A 275 -1.52 6.94 6.37
N TYR A 276 -0.73 7.24 5.36
CA TYR A 276 0.53 6.56 5.08
C TYR A 276 1.72 7.05 5.96
N ARG A 277 1.53 8.09 6.79
CA ARG A 277 2.59 8.58 7.71
C ARG A 277 2.80 7.62 8.89
N PRO A 278 4.02 7.56 9.49
CA PRO A 278 4.30 6.68 10.63
C PRO A 278 3.32 6.83 11.78
N ALA A 279 2.96 8.07 12.18
CA ALA A 279 2.03 8.33 13.26
C ALA A 279 0.57 7.92 12.94
N ALA A 280 0.22 7.84 11.67
CA ALA A 280 -1.14 7.55 11.27
C ALA A 280 -1.56 6.13 11.65
N ARG A 281 -2.81 6.00 12.05
CA ARG A 281 -3.44 4.76 12.50
C ARG A 281 -4.90 4.72 12.10
N GLN A 282 -5.44 3.52 11.93
CA GLN A 282 -6.85 3.34 11.63
C GLN A 282 -7.37 2.08 12.34
N PRO A 283 -8.60 2.10 12.88
CA PRO A 283 -9.26 0.89 13.35
C PRO A 283 -9.71 0.05 12.18
N GLN A 284 -9.64 -1.26 12.36
CA GLN A 284 -10.21 -2.24 11.44
C GLN A 284 -10.81 -3.40 12.21
N GLU A 285 -12.03 -3.80 11.87
CA GLU A 285 -12.69 -4.97 12.43
C GLU A 285 -11.83 -6.22 12.20
N THR A 286 -11.69 -7.06 13.22
CA THR A 286 -10.71 -8.16 13.23
C THR A 286 -11.03 -9.30 12.26
N ASP A 287 -12.30 -9.47 11.90
CA ASP A 287 -12.80 -10.44 10.94
C ASP A 287 -12.92 -9.89 9.51
N PHE A 288 -12.68 -8.58 9.33
CA PHE A 288 -12.72 -7.93 8.03
C PHE A 288 -11.49 -8.28 7.20
N SER A 289 -11.68 -8.37 5.88
CA SER A 289 -10.60 -8.51 4.92
C SER A 289 -10.90 -7.71 3.65
N SER A 290 -9.85 -7.25 2.99
CA SER A 290 -10.03 -6.42 1.78
C SER A 290 -8.83 -6.46 0.85
N SER A 291 -9.02 -5.90 -0.34
CA SER A 291 -8.01 -5.83 -1.41
C SER A 291 -6.81 -4.92 -1.10
N HIS A 292 -6.76 -4.24 0.04
CA HIS A 292 -5.70 -3.30 0.40
C HIS A 292 -5.16 -3.47 1.83
N ILE A 293 -5.45 -4.60 2.50
CA ILE A 293 -4.95 -4.93 3.83
C ILE A 293 -4.16 -6.24 3.76
N GLY A 294 -2.91 -6.16 4.15
CA GLY A 294 -1.97 -7.25 4.34
C GLY A 294 -1.29 -7.16 5.71
N PHE A 295 -0.04 -7.59 5.82
CA PHE A 295 0.70 -7.55 7.07
C PHE A 295 2.19 -7.84 6.85
N ARG A 296 3.00 -7.50 7.85
CA ARG A 296 4.36 -8.03 8.05
C ARG A 296 4.51 -8.58 9.46
N ILE A 297 5.58 -9.34 9.72
CA ILE A 297 5.80 -9.99 11.01
C ILE A 297 7.09 -9.52 11.67
N VAL A 298 7.15 -9.72 12.97
CA VAL A 298 8.34 -9.46 13.79
C VAL A 298 8.75 -10.71 14.57
N ARG A 299 10.00 -10.70 15.05
CA ARG A 299 10.55 -11.68 15.98
C ARG A 299 11.20 -10.98 17.15
N ASP A 300 11.04 -11.53 18.32
CA ASP A 300 11.76 -11.02 19.49
C ASP A 300 13.23 -11.42 19.41
N ILE A 301 14.11 -10.50 19.83
CA ILE A 301 15.51 -10.82 20.02
C ILE A 301 15.63 -11.48 21.39
N PRO A 302 16.16 -12.70 21.48
CA PRO A 302 16.37 -13.34 22.76
C PRO A 302 17.21 -12.45 23.68
N ALA A 303 16.83 -12.34 24.95
CA ALA A 303 17.65 -11.63 25.93
C ALA A 303 19.05 -12.28 25.98
N PRO A 304 20.13 -11.48 26.08
CA PRO A 304 21.45 -12.05 26.29
C PRO A 304 21.42 -12.90 27.58
N ALA A 305 21.97 -14.11 27.47
CA ALA A 305 22.03 -15.07 28.56
C ALA A 305 22.91 -14.57 29.71
#